data_260c9e1602a1589c1890347af905ee89
#
_entry.id   260c9e1602a1589c1890347af905ee89
#
_cell.length_a   1.000
_cell.length_b   1.000
_cell.length_c   1.000
_cell.angle_alpha   90.00
_cell.angle_beta   90.00
_cell.angle_gamma   90.00
#
_symmetry.space_group_name_H-M   'P 1'
#
loop_
_entity.id
_entity.type
_entity.pdbx_description
1 polymer ?
#
loop_
_entity_poly.entity_id
_entity_poly.type
_entity_poly.pdbx_seq_one_letter_code
_entity_poly.pdbx_strand_id
1 'polypeptide(L)'
;AIRLYPPHQPDLIQRPLFEAHSHIYASPEYLDEYGTPSSLTDLDQHRIVILGTDTRPPVPDLNWLETAGRETGKRRPAMSLNNIFAIRNVVEEGAGIAAIPDYMVEDRERLIRVLPDIEGPSFQAFFVYPEELRSTQRVNVFRDFLLEKVRASQF
;
A
#
# COMPACT_ATOMS: atom_id res chain seq x y z
N ALA A 1 -18.63 3.27 4.93
CA ALA A 1 -17.18 3.37 5.13
C ALA A 1 -16.44 2.73 3.95
N ILE A 2 -15.19 3.13 3.70
CA ILE A 2 -14.27 2.40 2.81
C ILE A 2 -13.36 1.57 3.70
N ARG A 3 -13.20 0.27 3.40
CA ARG A 3 -12.35 -0.66 4.14
C ARG A 3 -11.42 -1.41 3.18
N LEU A 4 -10.20 -1.70 3.63
CA LEU A 4 -9.18 -2.42 2.88
C LEU A 4 -9.16 -3.93 3.20
N TYR A 5 -10.17 -4.41 3.92
CA TYR A 5 -10.37 -5.81 4.26
C TYR A 5 -11.88 -6.08 4.41
N PRO A 6 -12.35 -7.29 4.10
CA PRO A 6 -13.75 -7.63 4.28
C PRO A 6 -14.11 -7.65 5.77
N PRO A 7 -15.16 -6.93 6.21
CA PRO A 7 -15.64 -7.03 7.57
C PRO A 7 -16.28 -8.38 7.81
N HIS A 8 -16.14 -8.91 9.03
CA HIS A 8 -16.74 -10.19 9.44
C HIS A 8 -18.17 -10.05 9.98
N GLN A 9 -18.73 -8.85 10.00
CA GLN A 9 -20.06 -8.56 10.54
C GLN A 9 -21.15 -8.96 9.52
N PRO A 10 -22.13 -9.79 9.89
CA PRO A 10 -23.12 -10.34 8.96
C PRO A 10 -24.12 -9.30 8.41
N ASP A 11 -24.35 -8.21 9.14
CA ASP A 11 -25.30 -7.14 8.85
C ASP A 11 -24.72 -6.01 7.99
N LEU A 12 -23.53 -6.22 7.42
CA LEU A 12 -22.89 -5.24 6.55
C LEU A 12 -22.93 -5.67 5.08
N ILE A 13 -23.43 -4.79 4.25
CA ILE A 13 -23.28 -4.93 2.79
C ILE A 13 -21.88 -4.48 2.40
N GLN A 14 -21.22 -5.32 1.61
CA GLN A 14 -19.88 -5.09 1.08
C GLN A 14 -19.94 -5.01 -0.43
N ARG A 15 -19.40 -3.94 -0.99
CA ARG A 15 -19.27 -3.73 -2.44
C ARG A 15 -17.80 -3.56 -2.78
N PRO A 16 -17.20 -4.48 -3.56
CA PRO A 16 -15.84 -4.29 -4.07
C PRO A 16 -15.75 -2.98 -4.83
N LEU A 17 -14.70 -2.22 -4.58
CA LEU A 17 -14.38 -0.98 -5.29
C LEU A 17 -13.26 -1.22 -6.30
N PHE A 18 -12.06 -1.50 -5.82
CA PHE A 18 -10.87 -1.74 -6.64
C PHE A 18 -9.91 -2.68 -5.92
N GLU A 19 -9.05 -3.30 -6.68
CA GLU A 19 -7.89 -4.04 -6.17
C GLU A 19 -6.67 -3.13 -6.28
N ALA A 20 -5.95 -2.97 -5.18
CA ALA A 20 -4.72 -2.20 -5.12
C ALA A 20 -3.53 -3.15 -5.07
N HIS A 21 -2.51 -2.86 -5.85
CA HIS A 21 -1.24 -3.58 -5.88
C HIS A 21 -0.18 -2.74 -5.17
N SER A 22 0.74 -3.41 -4.48
CA SER A 22 1.85 -2.76 -3.79
C SER A 22 3.15 -3.19 -4.43
N HIS A 23 4.00 -2.20 -4.78
CA HIS A 23 5.32 -2.46 -5.32
C HIS A 23 6.39 -1.74 -4.50
N ILE A 24 7.64 -1.99 -4.86
CA ILE A 24 8.81 -1.45 -4.16
C ILE A 24 9.22 -0.15 -4.82
N TYR A 25 9.37 0.91 -4.03
CA TYR A 25 9.72 2.24 -4.50
C TYR A 25 10.86 2.86 -3.72
N ALA A 26 11.63 3.69 -4.42
CA ALA A 26 12.66 4.55 -3.88
C ALA A 26 12.74 5.85 -4.68
N SER A 27 13.30 6.93 -4.12
CA SER A 27 13.57 8.14 -4.89
C SER A 27 14.82 8.00 -5.76
N PRO A 28 14.94 8.76 -6.86
CA PRO A 28 16.15 8.81 -7.67
C PRO A 28 17.39 9.14 -6.85
N GLU A 29 17.30 10.12 -5.96
CA GLU A 29 18.42 10.58 -5.13
C GLU A 29 18.93 9.47 -4.21
N TYR A 30 18.00 8.69 -3.62
CA TYR A 30 18.39 7.54 -2.82
C TYR A 30 19.12 6.48 -3.65
N LEU A 31 18.63 6.20 -4.85
CA LEU A 31 19.24 5.20 -5.74
C LEU A 31 20.60 5.65 -6.26
N ASP A 32 20.79 6.93 -6.49
CA ASP A 32 22.08 7.50 -6.90
C ASP A 32 23.14 7.39 -5.79
N GLU A 33 22.73 7.54 -4.52
CA GLU A 33 23.62 7.46 -3.36
C GLU A 33 23.92 6.01 -2.92
N TYR A 34 22.88 5.14 -2.89
CA TYR A 34 22.98 3.80 -2.31
C TYR A 34 22.97 2.67 -3.35
N GLY A 35 22.78 2.99 -4.62
CA GLY A 35 22.63 2.02 -5.71
C GLY A 35 21.21 1.47 -5.84
N THR A 36 20.97 0.82 -6.98
CA THR A 36 19.68 0.18 -7.28
C THR A 36 19.76 -1.31 -6.93
N PRO A 37 18.88 -1.86 -6.06
CA PRO A 37 18.87 -3.28 -5.77
C PRO A 37 18.50 -4.06 -7.03
N SER A 38 19.20 -5.17 -7.28
CA SER A 38 18.99 -6.10 -8.40
C SER A 38 18.21 -7.35 -8.00
N SER A 39 18.11 -7.60 -6.70
CA SER A 39 17.41 -8.74 -6.12
C SER A 39 16.77 -8.41 -4.77
N LEU A 40 15.85 -9.26 -4.30
CA LEU A 40 15.28 -9.11 -2.96
C LEU A 40 16.32 -9.26 -1.84
N THR A 41 17.39 -10.01 -2.06
CA THR A 41 18.47 -10.17 -1.08
C THR A 41 19.32 -8.90 -0.94
N ASP A 42 19.45 -8.11 -2.00
CA ASP A 42 20.19 -6.84 -1.95
C ASP A 42 19.53 -5.83 -0.98
N LEU A 43 18.21 -5.98 -0.75
CA LEU A 43 17.48 -5.16 0.23
C LEU A 43 18.05 -5.27 1.65
N ASP A 44 18.88 -6.27 1.96
CA ASP A 44 19.58 -6.40 3.24
C ASP A 44 20.63 -5.28 3.46
N GLN A 45 21.09 -4.65 2.37
CA GLN A 45 22.05 -3.54 2.40
C GLN A 45 21.36 -2.18 2.27
N HIS A 46 20.05 -2.16 2.10
CA HIS A 46 19.29 -0.94 1.93
C HIS A 46 18.52 -0.53 3.20
N ARG A 47 18.18 0.74 3.25
CA ARG A 47 17.36 1.34 4.32
C ARG A 47 15.90 1.06 4.03
N ILE A 48 15.28 0.16 4.77
CA ILE A 48 13.86 -0.19 4.60
C ILE A 48 12.99 0.67 5.51
N VAL A 49 11.98 1.29 4.95
CA VAL A 49 10.94 2.06 5.67
C VAL A 49 9.68 1.23 5.72
N ILE A 50 9.09 1.10 6.91
CA ILE A 50 7.90 0.27 7.13
C ILE A 50 6.78 1.02 7.86
N LEU A 51 5.57 0.46 7.82
CA LEU A 51 4.49 0.88 8.69
C LEU A 51 4.74 0.38 10.12
N GLY A 52 4.69 1.28 11.12
CA GLY A 52 4.87 0.93 12.52
C GLY A 52 3.82 -0.05 13.02
N THR A 53 4.24 -0.97 13.89
CA THR A 53 3.46 -2.13 14.33
C THR A 53 2.66 -1.92 15.60
N ASP A 54 2.63 -0.73 16.18
CA ASP A 54 1.88 -0.44 17.41
C ASP A 54 0.36 -0.60 17.25
N THR A 55 -0.09 -0.67 16.00
CA THR A 55 -1.46 -1.00 15.63
C THR A 55 -1.44 -2.14 14.62
N ARG A 56 -2.41 -3.06 14.72
CA ARG A 56 -2.60 -4.11 13.71
C ARG A 56 -2.71 -3.44 12.34
N PRO A 57 -1.83 -3.77 11.38
CA PRO A 57 -1.86 -3.13 10.07
C PRO A 57 -3.24 -3.36 9.43
N PRO A 58 -3.80 -2.34 8.77
CA PRO A 58 -5.13 -2.45 8.15
C PRO A 58 -5.16 -3.45 6.98
N VAL A 59 -4.00 -3.82 6.48
CA VAL A 59 -3.81 -4.77 5.38
C VAL A 59 -2.81 -5.84 5.84
N PRO A 60 -3.13 -7.13 5.66
CA PRO A 60 -2.16 -8.20 5.88
C PRO A 60 -0.91 -7.98 5.02
N ASP A 61 0.23 -8.38 5.55
CA ASP A 61 1.53 -8.40 4.87
C ASP A 61 2.02 -7.04 4.31
N LEU A 62 1.48 -5.91 4.79
CA LEU A 62 1.92 -4.58 4.33
C LEU A 62 3.44 -4.38 4.51
N ASN A 63 4.03 -4.99 5.54
CA ASN A 63 5.47 -4.94 5.83
C ASN A 63 6.24 -6.14 5.26
N TRP A 64 5.79 -6.72 4.17
CA TRP A 64 6.40 -7.90 3.55
C TRP A 64 7.89 -7.74 3.23
N LEU A 65 8.38 -6.52 3.03
CA LEU A 65 9.79 -6.23 2.80
C LEU A 65 10.68 -6.60 4.00
N GLU A 66 10.12 -6.75 5.20
CA GLU A 66 10.89 -7.24 6.35
C GLU A 66 11.43 -8.67 6.13
N THR A 67 10.72 -9.48 5.36
CA THR A 67 11.05 -10.91 5.15
C THR A 67 11.33 -11.29 3.70
N ALA A 68 10.97 -10.44 2.74
CA ALA A 68 11.11 -10.73 1.32
C ALA A 68 12.54 -11.12 0.93
N GLY A 69 12.70 -12.26 0.26
CA GLY A 69 14.01 -12.80 -0.16
C GLY A 69 14.90 -13.31 0.97
N ARG A 70 14.34 -13.49 2.19
CA ARG A 70 15.09 -14.06 3.33
C ARG A 70 14.56 -15.46 3.68
N GLU A 71 15.47 -16.37 3.96
CA GLU A 71 15.10 -17.71 4.45
C GLU A 71 14.67 -17.67 5.92
N THR A 72 15.27 -16.81 6.72
CA THR A 72 15.00 -16.67 8.16
C THR A 72 15.13 -15.23 8.64
N GLY A 73 14.37 -14.90 9.69
CA GLY A 73 14.44 -13.61 10.38
C GLY A 73 13.82 -12.45 9.58
N LYS A 74 13.86 -11.30 10.21
CA LYS A 74 13.34 -10.04 9.65
C LYS A 74 14.45 -9.02 9.47
N ARG A 75 14.36 -8.19 8.44
CA ARG A 75 15.19 -6.99 8.31
C ARG A 75 14.85 -6.02 9.43
N ARG A 76 15.87 -5.40 9.99
CA ARG A 76 15.66 -4.28 10.89
C ARG A 76 15.34 -3.05 10.05
N PRO A 77 14.15 -2.45 10.21
CA PRO A 77 13.81 -1.25 9.45
C PRO A 77 14.70 -0.07 9.87
N ALA A 78 15.04 0.78 8.92
CA ALA A 78 15.72 2.03 9.19
C ALA A 78 14.76 3.06 9.82
N MET A 79 13.48 2.97 9.45
CA MET A 79 12.43 3.85 9.95
C MET A 79 11.09 3.13 9.98
N SER A 80 10.29 3.43 11.03
CA SER A 80 8.91 2.97 11.16
C SER A 80 7.99 4.17 11.36
N LEU A 81 6.93 4.26 10.56
CA LEU A 81 5.95 5.35 10.58
C LEU A 81 4.54 4.79 10.71
N ASN A 82 3.66 5.51 11.36
CA ASN A 82 2.29 5.07 11.62
C ASN A 82 1.29 5.42 10.49
N ASN A 83 1.76 5.96 9.37
CA ASN A 83 0.93 6.44 8.28
C ASN A 83 1.60 6.17 6.94
N ILE A 84 0.86 5.57 6.00
CA ILE A 84 1.38 5.22 4.68
C ILE A 84 1.72 6.46 3.82
N PHE A 85 0.98 7.58 3.98
CA PHE A 85 1.33 8.83 3.29
C PHE A 85 2.65 9.41 3.80
N ALA A 86 2.92 9.29 5.11
CA ALA A 86 4.20 9.69 5.67
C ALA A 86 5.34 8.80 5.13
N ILE A 87 5.11 7.48 4.96
CA ILE A 87 6.09 6.58 4.32
C ILE A 87 6.39 7.04 2.90
N ARG A 88 5.36 7.27 2.08
CA ARG A 88 5.53 7.80 0.72
C ARG A 88 6.40 9.06 0.72
N ASN A 89 6.03 10.05 1.56
CA ASN A 89 6.73 11.33 1.59
C ASN A 89 8.22 11.20 1.98
N VAL A 90 8.55 10.42 3.03
CA VAL A 90 9.95 10.24 3.43
C VAL A 90 10.76 9.45 2.41
N VAL A 91 10.13 8.53 1.67
CA VAL A 91 10.79 7.80 0.57
C VAL A 91 11.05 8.73 -0.61
N GLU A 92 10.13 9.63 -0.95
CA GLU A 92 10.34 10.70 -1.93
C GLU A 92 11.51 11.61 -1.56
N GLU A 93 11.74 11.85 -0.27
CA GLU A 93 12.86 12.65 0.27
C GLU A 93 14.15 11.83 0.51
N GLY A 94 14.23 10.61 -0.03
CA GLY A 94 15.46 9.81 0.00
C GLY A 94 15.74 9.06 1.31
N ALA A 95 14.74 8.85 2.18
CA ALA A 95 14.95 8.15 3.46
C ALA A 95 15.26 6.65 3.30
N GLY A 96 14.87 6.04 2.18
CA GLY A 96 15.07 4.61 1.94
C GLY A 96 14.11 4.03 0.90
N ILE A 97 13.88 2.73 1.01
CA ILE A 97 13.02 1.91 0.14
C ILE A 97 11.79 1.49 0.93
N ALA A 98 10.62 1.54 0.34
CA ALA A 98 9.39 1.03 0.94
C ALA A 98 8.48 0.30 -0.06
N ALA A 99 7.60 -0.54 0.46
CA ALA A 99 6.43 -1.03 -0.27
C ALA A 99 5.33 0.04 -0.21
N ILE A 100 4.89 0.51 -1.37
CA ILE A 100 3.88 1.57 -1.49
C ILE A 100 2.80 1.10 -2.47
N PRO A 101 1.51 1.30 -2.17
CA PRO A 101 0.43 1.04 -3.13
C PRO A 101 0.56 1.93 -4.36
N ASP A 102 0.39 1.35 -5.55
CA ASP A 102 0.62 2.03 -6.83
C ASP A 102 -0.24 3.28 -7.02
N TYR A 103 -1.48 3.25 -6.52
CA TYR A 103 -2.40 4.40 -6.60
C TYR A 103 -1.92 5.64 -5.81
N MET A 104 -0.89 5.47 -4.96
CA MET A 104 -0.29 6.58 -4.22
C MET A 104 0.90 7.19 -4.96
N VAL A 105 1.34 6.59 -6.05
CA VAL A 105 2.49 7.04 -6.84
C VAL A 105 1.99 7.78 -8.07
N GLU A 106 1.62 9.04 -7.89
CA GLU A 106 1.14 9.92 -8.97
C GLU A 106 2.30 10.42 -9.83
N ASP A 107 3.42 10.76 -9.21
CA ASP A 107 4.62 11.28 -9.87
C ASP A 107 5.71 10.20 -9.92
N ARG A 108 5.83 9.58 -11.10
CA ARG A 108 6.83 8.53 -11.35
C ARG A 108 8.26 9.07 -11.51
N GLU A 109 8.44 10.38 -11.57
CA GLU A 109 9.76 10.98 -11.59
C GLU A 109 10.33 11.07 -10.17
N ARG A 110 9.50 11.21 -9.15
CA ARG A 110 9.90 11.29 -7.74
C ARG A 110 10.03 9.93 -7.05
N LEU A 111 9.31 8.92 -7.55
CA LEU A 111 9.35 7.55 -7.02
C LEU A 111 9.55 6.56 -8.16
N ILE A 112 10.69 5.92 -8.17
CA ILE A 112 11.04 4.89 -9.14
C ILE A 112 10.70 3.52 -8.57
N ARG A 113 9.98 2.72 -9.35
CA ARG A 113 9.73 1.32 -9.03
C ARG A 113 11.03 0.53 -9.19
N VAL A 114 11.52 -0.04 -8.10
CA VAL A 114 12.68 -0.94 -8.08
C VAL A 114 12.22 -2.39 -8.09
N LEU A 115 13.03 -3.29 -8.62
CA LEU A 115 12.69 -4.72 -8.82
C LEU A 115 11.32 -4.88 -9.52
N PRO A 116 11.16 -4.38 -10.73
CA PRO A 116 9.85 -4.25 -11.39
C PRO A 116 9.13 -5.58 -11.64
N ASP A 117 9.88 -6.70 -11.69
CA ASP A 117 9.32 -8.04 -11.87
C ASP A 117 8.83 -8.68 -10.55
N ILE A 118 9.03 -8.00 -9.42
CA ILE A 118 8.58 -8.46 -8.12
C ILE A 118 7.25 -7.79 -7.78
N GLU A 119 6.21 -8.60 -7.69
CA GLU A 119 4.90 -8.16 -7.24
C GLU A 119 4.80 -8.31 -5.72
N GLY A 120 4.35 -7.24 -5.06
CA GLY A 120 4.01 -7.26 -3.65
C GLY A 120 2.58 -7.76 -3.41
N PRO A 121 2.13 -7.79 -2.15
CA PRO A 121 0.76 -8.15 -1.82
C PRO A 121 -0.25 -7.20 -2.46
N SER A 122 -1.35 -7.76 -2.98
CA SER A 122 -2.52 -6.98 -3.37
C SER A 122 -3.58 -7.00 -2.26
N PHE A 123 -4.46 -6.01 -2.26
CA PHE A 123 -5.59 -5.93 -1.36
C PHE A 123 -6.81 -5.31 -2.02
N GLN A 124 -7.99 -5.82 -1.61
CA GLN A 124 -9.27 -5.36 -2.13
C GLN A 124 -9.84 -4.25 -1.25
N ALA A 125 -10.18 -3.11 -1.85
CA ALA A 125 -10.95 -2.07 -1.21
C ALA A 125 -12.45 -2.33 -1.34
N PHE A 126 -13.21 -2.10 -0.26
CA PHE A 126 -14.65 -2.31 -0.20
C PHE A 126 -15.38 -1.04 0.26
N PHE A 127 -16.50 -0.73 -0.38
CA PHE A 127 -17.49 0.15 0.20
C PHE A 127 -18.42 -0.67 1.10
N VAL A 128 -18.48 -0.30 2.36
CA VAL A 128 -19.19 -1.04 3.41
C VAL A 128 -20.24 -0.16 4.08
N TYR A 129 -21.46 -0.67 4.22
CA TYR A 129 -22.57 0.02 4.90
C TYR A 129 -23.56 -0.99 5.51
N PRO A 130 -24.28 -0.61 6.60
CA PRO A 130 -25.31 -1.46 7.20
C PRO A 130 -26.43 -1.82 6.22
N GLU A 131 -26.96 -3.04 6.31
CA GLU A 131 -28.03 -3.50 5.43
C GLU A 131 -29.29 -2.64 5.53
N GLU A 132 -29.61 -2.12 6.71
CA GLU A 132 -30.74 -1.20 6.96
C GLU A 132 -30.66 0.09 6.11
N LEU A 133 -29.47 0.47 5.66
CA LEU A 133 -29.24 1.64 4.82
C LEU A 133 -29.29 1.35 3.30
N ARG A 134 -29.58 0.10 2.91
CA ARG A 134 -29.59 -0.35 1.51
C ARG A 134 -30.51 0.47 0.60
N SER A 135 -31.67 0.89 1.10
CA SER A 135 -32.66 1.69 0.37
C SER A 135 -32.46 3.20 0.52
N THR A 136 -31.47 3.61 1.31
CA THR A 136 -31.24 5.03 1.59
C THR A 136 -30.64 5.74 0.38
N GLN A 137 -31.32 6.78 -0.14
CA GLN A 137 -30.91 7.51 -1.33
C GLN A 137 -29.47 8.07 -1.20
N ARG A 138 -29.11 8.60 -0.03
CA ARG A 138 -27.75 9.14 0.21
C ARG A 138 -26.65 8.07 0.02
N VAL A 139 -26.88 6.86 0.51
CA VAL A 139 -25.91 5.76 0.38
C VAL A 139 -25.82 5.33 -1.08
N ASN A 140 -26.93 5.25 -1.79
CA ASN A 140 -26.95 4.88 -3.21
C ASN A 140 -26.24 5.90 -4.07
N VAL A 141 -26.51 7.19 -3.91
CA VAL A 141 -25.84 8.28 -4.64
C VAL A 141 -24.32 8.26 -4.37
N PHE A 142 -23.93 8.11 -3.11
CA PHE A 142 -22.51 8.07 -2.75
C PHE A 142 -21.81 6.81 -3.30
N ARG A 143 -22.45 5.66 -3.25
CA ARG A 143 -21.97 4.42 -3.87
C ARG A 143 -21.73 4.59 -5.37
N ASP A 144 -22.72 5.14 -6.07
CA ASP A 144 -22.65 5.29 -7.52
C ASP A 144 -21.57 6.28 -7.92
N PHE A 145 -21.41 7.36 -7.16
CA PHE A 145 -20.29 8.30 -7.29
C PHE A 145 -18.93 7.61 -7.08
N LEU A 146 -18.78 6.80 -6.03
CA LEU A 146 -17.53 6.07 -5.79
C LEU A 146 -17.21 5.12 -6.94
N LEU A 147 -18.19 4.35 -7.41
CA LEU A 147 -18.00 3.41 -8.51
C LEU A 147 -17.64 4.11 -9.82
N GLU A 148 -18.22 5.27 -10.08
CA GLU A 148 -17.87 6.10 -11.24
C GLU A 148 -16.41 6.58 -11.14
N LYS A 149 -16.01 7.12 -9.99
CA LYS A 149 -14.64 7.59 -9.76
C LYS A 149 -13.61 6.46 -9.88
N VAL A 150 -13.89 5.31 -9.30
CA VAL A 150 -13.02 4.13 -9.41
C VAL A 150 -12.85 3.68 -10.87
N ARG A 151 -13.92 3.67 -11.67
CA ARG A 151 -13.85 3.32 -13.10
C ARG A 151 -13.04 4.32 -13.92
N ALA A 152 -13.04 5.59 -13.51
CA ALA A 152 -12.30 6.67 -14.18
C ALA A 152 -10.81 6.72 -13.75
N SER A 153 -10.44 6.06 -12.66
CA SER A 153 -9.08 6.02 -12.12
C SER A 153 -8.38 4.73 -12.55
N GLN A 154 -7.07 4.82 -12.75
CA GLN A 154 -6.21 3.65 -12.95
C GLN A 154 -5.58 3.31 -11.58
N PHE A 155 -5.97 2.17 -11.02
CA PHE A 155 -5.43 1.64 -9.75
C PHE A 155 -4.40 0.55 -10.02
#